data_317df5b29bc28a8d0003be635c13d08d
#
_entry.id   317df5b29bc28a8d0003be635c13d08d
#
_cell.length_a   1.000
_cell.length_b   1.000
_cell.length_c   1.000
_cell.angle_alpha   90.00
_cell.angle_beta   90.00
_cell.angle_gamma   90.00
#
_symmetry.space_group_name_H-M   'P 1'
#
loop_
_entity.id
_entity.type
_entity.pdbx_description
1 polymer ?
#
loop_
_entity_poly.entity_id
_entity_poly.type
_entity_poly.pdbx_seq_one_letter_code
_entity_poly.pdbx_strand_id
1 'polypeptide(L)'
;MSTGTVVQVIGAVVDVGFPRDAIPKVYDALKIEERDLTLEVQQQLGDGVVRTIAMGASEGLQRGLKVTNTGEPIKVPVGTKTLGRIMDVLGNPIDRAGDVGAEEHWPIHRQAPSYEEQAAATELLETGIKVIDLIMPIAKGGKIGLFGGAGVGKTVTLMELINNIAKAHGGYSVFAGVGERTREGNDFYHEMKESGVLDKVSLVYGQMNEPPGNRLRVGLTGLTIAEYFRDEGRDVLLFIDNIYRYTLAGTEVSALLGRMPSAVGYQPTLAEEMGVLQERITSTKKGSITSFQAVYVPADDLTDPSPATTFAHLDATLVLSRQVAELGIYPAVDPLDSTSRLLDPNVIGQEHYDVARGTQAVLQRFKELQDIIAILGMDELSEDDKLIVLRARKIQRFLSQPFTVAETFTGSEGKYVPLKETIRGFKAIVAGEYDHLPEQAFFMVGPIEEAEAKAKTLVGDDEKKAKPEAKAGKGDAKPATKAEAKK
;
A
#
# COMPACT_ATOMS: atom_id res chain seq x y z
N MET A 1 16.46 -37.92 5.06
CA MET A 1 16.80 -36.87 4.06
C MET A 1 17.47 -37.59 2.89
N SER A 2 16.96 -37.42 1.68
CA SER A 2 17.58 -37.97 0.48
C SER A 2 18.62 -36.99 -0.07
N THR A 3 19.64 -37.56 -0.74
CA THR A 3 20.73 -36.77 -1.33
C THR A 3 20.75 -36.98 -2.82
N GLY A 4 20.82 -35.87 -3.55
CA GLY A 4 20.98 -35.82 -5.01
C GLY A 4 22.22 -35.07 -5.41
N THR A 5 22.39 -34.88 -6.71
CA THR A 5 23.49 -34.12 -7.31
C THR A 5 22.99 -33.19 -8.41
N VAL A 6 23.64 -32.03 -8.55
CA VAL A 6 23.35 -31.07 -9.63
C VAL A 6 23.69 -31.74 -10.98
N VAL A 7 22.70 -31.78 -11.86
CA VAL A 7 22.83 -32.35 -13.21
C VAL A 7 23.04 -31.26 -14.25
N GLN A 8 22.29 -30.16 -14.15
CA GLN A 8 22.33 -29.06 -15.11
C GLN A 8 21.98 -27.74 -14.40
N VAL A 9 22.56 -26.63 -14.88
CA VAL A 9 22.26 -25.26 -14.44
C VAL A 9 21.90 -24.42 -15.66
N ILE A 10 20.72 -23.78 -15.63
CA ILE A 10 20.19 -22.92 -16.68
C ILE A 10 19.76 -21.61 -16.04
N GLY A 11 20.68 -20.66 -15.82
CA GLY A 11 20.39 -19.45 -15.07
C GLY A 11 19.91 -19.76 -13.67
N ALA A 12 18.74 -19.25 -13.29
CA ALA A 12 18.13 -19.50 -11.98
C ALA A 12 17.44 -20.87 -11.85
N VAL A 13 17.42 -21.68 -12.91
CA VAL A 13 16.87 -23.04 -12.91
C VAL A 13 17.99 -24.06 -12.77
N VAL A 14 17.84 -24.99 -11.85
CA VAL A 14 18.81 -26.04 -11.55
C VAL A 14 18.12 -27.41 -11.60
N ASP A 15 18.62 -28.32 -12.45
CA ASP A 15 18.15 -29.68 -12.49
C ASP A 15 19.01 -30.56 -11.56
N VAL A 16 18.34 -31.32 -10.70
CA VAL A 16 18.97 -32.15 -9.67
C VAL A 16 18.52 -33.60 -9.83
N GLY A 17 19.49 -34.52 -9.89
CA GLY A 17 19.21 -35.95 -9.95
C GLY A 17 19.17 -36.59 -8.57
N PHE A 18 18.14 -37.39 -8.31
CA PHE A 18 17.94 -38.19 -7.11
C PHE A 18 17.76 -39.67 -7.42
N PRO A 19 18.02 -40.58 -6.49
CA PRO A 19 17.60 -41.97 -6.61
C PRO A 19 16.10 -42.10 -6.88
N ARG A 20 15.72 -43.07 -7.72
CA ARG A 20 14.32 -43.24 -8.16
C ARG A 20 13.32 -43.54 -7.02
N ASP A 21 13.77 -44.03 -5.91
CA ASP A 21 13.02 -44.34 -4.72
C ASP A 21 12.94 -43.17 -3.72
N ALA A 22 13.62 -42.07 -4.00
CA ALA A 22 13.77 -40.93 -3.09
C ALA A 22 13.62 -39.56 -3.78
N ILE A 23 12.72 -39.48 -4.76
CA ILE A 23 12.49 -38.27 -5.56
C ILE A 23 11.77 -37.21 -4.70
N PRO A 24 12.26 -35.95 -4.61
CA PRO A 24 11.60 -34.86 -3.93
C PRO A 24 10.22 -34.54 -4.51
N LYS A 25 9.31 -34.10 -3.66
CA LYS A 25 7.99 -33.60 -4.07
C LYS A 25 8.11 -32.20 -4.63
N VAL A 26 7.11 -31.79 -5.42
CA VAL A 26 6.96 -30.41 -5.84
C VAL A 26 6.83 -29.51 -4.61
N TYR A 27 7.54 -28.39 -4.64
CA TYR A 27 7.73 -27.42 -3.55
C TYR A 27 8.64 -27.84 -2.41
N ASP A 28 9.19 -29.05 -2.38
CA ASP A 28 10.23 -29.37 -1.42
C ASP A 28 11.42 -28.41 -1.56
N ALA A 29 11.95 -27.99 -0.41
CA ALA A 29 13.17 -27.19 -0.34
C ALA A 29 14.39 -28.11 -0.37
N LEU A 30 15.32 -27.83 -1.27
CA LEU A 30 16.58 -28.51 -1.38
C LEU A 30 17.72 -27.58 -0.96
N LYS A 31 18.75 -28.10 -0.31
CA LYS A 31 19.92 -27.32 0.11
C LYS A 31 21.21 -27.78 -0.57
N ILE A 32 21.96 -26.81 -1.07
CA ILE A 32 23.35 -26.97 -1.51
C ILE A 32 24.22 -26.34 -0.42
N GLU A 33 24.65 -27.14 0.57
CA GLU A 33 25.33 -26.66 1.75
C GLU A 33 26.65 -25.95 1.45
N GLU A 34 27.41 -26.45 0.47
CA GLU A 34 28.68 -25.87 0.03
C GLU A 34 28.54 -24.41 -0.49
N ARG A 35 27.34 -23.98 -0.82
CA ARG A 35 27.04 -22.67 -1.40
C ARG A 35 26.02 -21.87 -0.62
N ASP A 36 25.52 -22.40 0.49
CA ASP A 36 24.41 -21.81 1.27
C ASP A 36 23.24 -21.39 0.38
N LEU A 37 22.87 -22.26 -0.56
CA LEU A 37 21.82 -21.99 -1.54
C LEU A 37 20.64 -22.93 -1.34
N THR A 38 19.46 -22.37 -1.26
CA THR A 38 18.19 -23.10 -1.25
C THR A 38 17.58 -23.14 -2.64
N LEU A 39 17.12 -24.31 -3.06
CA LEU A 39 16.39 -24.55 -4.30
C LEU A 39 14.97 -24.98 -3.96
N GLU A 40 13.99 -24.62 -4.77
CA GLU A 40 12.61 -25.10 -4.65
C GLU A 40 12.25 -25.97 -5.86
N VAL A 41 11.75 -27.17 -5.59
CA VAL A 41 11.33 -28.09 -6.65
C VAL A 41 10.08 -27.57 -7.35
N GLN A 42 10.15 -27.46 -8.69
CA GLN A 42 9.04 -26.99 -9.53
C GLN A 42 8.40 -28.12 -10.34
N GLN A 43 9.20 -29.05 -10.82
CA GLN A 43 8.76 -30.13 -11.70
C GLN A 43 9.57 -31.40 -11.48
N GLN A 44 8.93 -32.54 -11.68
CA GLN A 44 9.58 -33.83 -11.81
C GLN A 44 9.70 -34.16 -13.31
N LEU A 45 10.93 -34.31 -13.82
CA LEU A 45 11.18 -34.52 -15.24
C LEU A 45 11.20 -36.00 -15.66
N GLY A 46 11.11 -36.91 -14.71
CA GLY A 46 11.33 -38.35 -14.93
C GLY A 46 12.77 -38.77 -14.64
N ASP A 47 12.99 -40.07 -14.60
CA ASP A 47 14.30 -40.70 -14.33
C ASP A 47 15.06 -40.21 -13.08
N GLY A 48 14.31 -39.77 -12.06
CA GLY A 48 14.90 -39.27 -10.84
C GLY A 48 15.36 -37.80 -10.91
N VAL A 49 15.13 -37.10 -12.01
CA VAL A 49 15.52 -35.69 -12.17
C VAL A 49 14.37 -34.78 -11.79
N VAL A 50 14.65 -33.80 -10.94
CA VAL A 50 13.74 -32.72 -10.60
C VAL A 50 14.28 -31.37 -11.11
N ARG A 51 13.41 -30.53 -11.59
CA ARG A 51 13.71 -29.16 -11.98
C ARG A 51 13.34 -28.20 -10.88
N THR A 52 14.29 -27.34 -10.51
CA THR A 52 14.15 -26.41 -9.37
C THR A 52 14.42 -24.97 -9.77
N ILE A 53 13.94 -24.03 -8.96
CA ILE A 53 14.33 -22.63 -9.02
C ILE A 53 15.21 -22.27 -7.81
N ALA A 54 16.23 -21.46 -8.05
CA ALA A 54 17.14 -20.99 -6.99
C ALA A 54 16.55 -19.82 -6.22
N MET A 55 16.68 -19.86 -4.90
CA MET A 55 16.34 -18.78 -3.97
C MET A 55 17.59 -17.97 -3.60
N GLY A 56 18.46 -17.75 -4.54
CA GLY A 56 19.71 -17.02 -4.40
C GLY A 56 20.54 -17.09 -5.67
N ALA A 57 21.73 -16.52 -5.64
CA ALA A 57 22.63 -16.51 -6.80
C ALA A 57 23.07 -17.93 -7.20
N SER A 58 22.83 -18.27 -8.45
CA SER A 58 23.19 -19.58 -9.03
C SER A 58 24.50 -19.57 -9.79
N GLU A 59 25.16 -18.42 -9.88
CA GLU A 59 26.43 -18.24 -10.58
C GLU A 59 27.55 -19.08 -9.93
N GLY A 60 28.28 -19.79 -10.76
CA GLY A 60 29.37 -20.63 -10.30
C GLY A 60 28.94 -21.98 -9.72
N LEU A 61 27.66 -22.36 -9.83
CA LEU A 61 27.23 -23.71 -9.55
C LEU A 61 27.85 -24.69 -10.58
N GLN A 62 28.29 -25.85 -10.10
CA GLN A 62 28.91 -26.90 -10.91
C GLN A 62 28.06 -28.17 -10.87
N ARG A 63 28.14 -28.94 -11.96
CA ARG A 63 27.58 -30.30 -11.97
C ARG A 63 28.28 -31.16 -10.93
N GLY A 64 27.51 -32.06 -10.32
CA GLY A 64 28.01 -32.98 -9.31
C GLY A 64 28.03 -32.45 -7.89
N LEU A 65 27.70 -31.17 -7.65
CA LEU A 65 27.48 -30.63 -6.30
C LEU A 65 26.39 -31.42 -5.59
N LYS A 66 26.64 -31.72 -4.34
CA LYS A 66 25.72 -32.45 -3.48
C LYS A 66 24.52 -31.58 -3.09
N VAL A 67 23.33 -32.14 -3.21
CA VAL A 67 22.08 -31.49 -2.87
C VAL A 67 21.31 -32.34 -1.88
N THR A 68 20.89 -31.74 -0.77
CA THR A 68 20.13 -32.44 0.26
C THR A 68 18.66 -32.04 0.21
N ASN A 69 17.76 -33.01 0.12
CA ASN A 69 16.32 -32.77 0.24
C ASN A 69 15.95 -32.62 1.72
N THR A 70 15.32 -31.50 2.09
CA THR A 70 14.82 -31.27 3.45
C THR A 70 13.57 -32.12 3.76
N GLY A 71 12.86 -32.57 2.71
CA GLY A 71 11.59 -33.30 2.82
C GLY A 71 10.37 -32.41 3.13
N GLU A 72 10.55 -31.12 3.13
CA GLU A 72 9.54 -30.12 3.46
C GLU A 72 9.65 -28.89 2.54
N PRO A 73 8.56 -28.13 2.35
CA PRO A 73 8.61 -26.84 1.67
C PRO A 73 9.47 -25.82 2.42
N ILE A 74 9.77 -24.70 1.76
CA ILE A 74 10.41 -23.55 2.41
C ILE A 74 9.55 -23.12 3.59
N LYS A 75 10.16 -23.03 4.77
CA LYS A 75 9.55 -22.55 6.02
C LYS A 75 10.18 -21.25 6.43
N VAL A 76 9.37 -20.31 6.90
CA VAL A 76 9.78 -18.98 7.33
C VAL A 76 9.36 -18.71 8.77
N PRO A 77 10.13 -17.88 9.51
CA PRO A 77 9.79 -17.55 10.89
C PRO A 77 8.48 -16.77 10.94
N VAL A 78 7.67 -17.04 11.95
CA VAL A 78 6.40 -16.38 12.20
C VAL A 78 6.31 -15.93 13.66
N GLY A 79 5.34 -15.06 13.95
CA GLY A 79 5.09 -14.58 15.30
C GLY A 79 5.67 -13.20 15.59
N THR A 80 5.47 -12.74 16.82
CA THR A 80 5.80 -11.37 17.25
C THR A 80 7.30 -11.03 17.18
N LYS A 81 8.16 -12.04 17.16
CA LYS A 81 9.61 -11.85 16.98
C LYS A 81 10.00 -11.32 15.59
N THR A 82 9.11 -11.44 14.61
CA THR A 82 9.32 -10.89 13.26
C THR A 82 9.02 -9.39 13.18
N LEU A 83 8.33 -8.82 14.16
CA LEU A 83 7.99 -7.39 14.19
C LEU A 83 9.24 -6.54 14.35
N GLY A 84 9.32 -5.47 13.60
CA GLY A 84 10.47 -4.57 13.57
C GLY A 84 11.67 -5.11 12.79
N ARG A 85 11.56 -6.30 12.18
CA ARG A 85 12.66 -6.97 11.50
C ARG A 85 12.52 -6.90 9.98
N ILE A 86 13.65 -6.90 9.30
CA ILE A 86 13.72 -7.05 7.84
C ILE A 86 14.28 -8.42 7.51
N MET A 87 13.56 -9.17 6.71
CA MET A 87 13.91 -10.54 6.33
C MET A 87 13.95 -10.71 4.81
N ASP A 88 14.70 -11.68 4.34
CA ASP A 88 14.69 -12.14 2.96
C ASP A 88 13.54 -13.12 2.68
N VAL A 89 13.48 -13.66 1.47
CA VAL A 89 12.46 -14.64 1.04
C VAL A 89 12.43 -15.92 1.89
N LEU A 90 13.55 -16.30 2.46
CA LEU A 90 13.69 -17.49 3.33
C LEU A 90 13.44 -17.16 4.82
N GLY A 91 13.16 -15.90 5.14
CA GLY A 91 12.98 -15.43 6.50
C GLY A 91 14.28 -15.17 7.26
N ASN A 92 15.43 -15.16 6.56
CA ASN A 92 16.69 -14.79 7.19
C ASN A 92 16.74 -13.27 7.43
N PRO A 93 17.22 -12.81 8.60
CA PRO A 93 17.32 -11.38 8.88
C PRO A 93 18.41 -10.72 8.03
N ILE A 94 18.08 -9.59 7.41
CA ILE A 94 19.00 -8.78 6.60
C ILE A 94 19.27 -7.40 7.22
N ASP A 95 18.68 -7.11 8.36
CA ASP A 95 18.79 -5.86 9.12
C ASP A 95 20.01 -5.76 10.04
N ARG A 96 20.86 -6.77 10.06
CA ARG A 96 22.05 -6.89 10.94
C ARG A 96 21.74 -6.85 12.44
N ALA A 97 20.49 -7.11 12.83
CA ALA A 97 20.07 -7.12 14.23
C ALA A 97 20.16 -8.51 14.90
N GLY A 98 20.88 -9.45 14.28
CA GLY A 98 21.01 -10.83 14.76
C GLY A 98 19.85 -11.71 14.34
N ASP A 99 19.83 -12.94 14.82
CA ASP A 99 18.77 -13.92 14.52
C ASP A 99 17.38 -13.39 14.92
N VAL A 100 16.35 -13.76 14.17
CA VAL A 100 14.96 -13.43 14.49
C VAL A 100 14.53 -14.09 15.81
N GLY A 101 15.04 -15.29 16.10
CA GLY A 101 14.73 -16.03 17.33
C GLY A 101 13.25 -16.45 17.41
N ALA A 102 12.62 -16.69 16.27
CA ALA A 102 11.23 -17.13 16.22
C ALA A 102 11.09 -18.57 16.78
N GLU A 103 10.01 -18.78 17.50
CA GLU A 103 9.70 -20.10 18.09
C GLU A 103 9.07 -21.05 17.06
N GLU A 104 8.33 -20.49 16.11
CA GLU A 104 7.63 -21.23 15.08
C GLU A 104 8.08 -20.84 13.67
N HIS A 105 8.04 -21.84 12.77
CA HIS A 105 8.29 -21.66 11.35
C HIS A 105 7.18 -22.33 10.55
N TRP A 106 6.57 -21.59 9.64
CA TRP A 106 5.46 -22.07 8.83
C TRP A 106 5.85 -22.17 7.34
N PRO A 107 5.32 -23.19 6.63
CA PRO A 107 5.58 -23.32 5.20
C PRO A 107 4.94 -22.19 4.42
N ILE A 108 5.62 -21.69 3.39
CA ILE A 108 5.09 -20.63 2.51
C ILE A 108 3.99 -21.12 1.58
N HIS A 109 4.01 -22.41 1.24
CA HIS A 109 2.96 -23.06 0.45
C HIS A 109 1.87 -23.61 1.37
N ARG A 110 0.83 -22.83 1.54
CA ARG A 110 -0.35 -23.17 2.34
C ARG A 110 -1.60 -23.06 1.49
N GLN A 111 -2.61 -23.82 1.85
CA GLN A 111 -3.92 -23.70 1.21
C GLN A 111 -4.66 -22.49 1.73
N ALA A 112 -5.53 -21.92 0.91
CA ALA A 112 -6.46 -20.89 1.32
C ALA A 112 -7.40 -21.44 2.41
N PRO A 113 -7.92 -20.60 3.32
CA PRO A 113 -8.91 -21.00 4.30
C PRO A 113 -10.12 -21.66 3.62
N SER A 114 -10.60 -22.75 4.21
CA SER A 114 -11.78 -23.45 3.71
C SER A 114 -13.03 -22.56 3.78
N TYR A 115 -14.05 -22.90 3.01
CA TYR A 115 -15.32 -22.16 3.01
C TYR A 115 -15.93 -22.05 4.43
N GLU A 116 -15.77 -23.07 5.25
CA GLU A 116 -16.28 -23.09 6.62
C GLU A 116 -15.50 -22.17 7.58
N GLU A 117 -14.23 -21.92 7.30
CA GLU A 117 -13.37 -21.05 8.12
C GLU A 117 -13.56 -19.57 7.81
N GLN A 118 -14.06 -19.26 6.62
CA GLN A 118 -14.27 -17.87 6.20
C GLN A 118 -15.37 -17.19 7.01
N ALA A 119 -15.21 -15.87 7.25
CA ALA A 119 -16.23 -15.07 7.91
C ALA A 119 -17.43 -14.87 6.98
N ALA A 120 -18.64 -15.04 7.52
CA ALA A 120 -19.89 -14.88 6.75
C ALA A 120 -20.33 -13.41 6.57
N ALA A 121 -19.90 -12.51 7.45
CA ALA A 121 -20.33 -11.12 7.45
C ALA A 121 -19.18 -10.21 6.99
N THR A 122 -19.52 -9.22 6.18
CA THR A 122 -18.61 -8.16 5.78
C THR A 122 -18.58 -7.09 6.86
N GLU A 123 -17.49 -7.00 7.59
CA GLU A 123 -17.23 -5.90 8.51
C GLU A 123 -16.42 -4.81 7.83
N LEU A 124 -16.76 -3.55 8.11
CA LEU A 124 -15.98 -2.42 7.63
C LEU A 124 -14.71 -2.25 8.45
N LEU A 125 -13.62 -1.97 7.77
CA LEU A 125 -12.36 -1.56 8.38
C LEU A 125 -12.29 -0.03 8.39
N GLU A 126 -12.50 0.58 9.54
CA GLU A 126 -12.29 2.03 9.69
C GLU A 126 -10.80 2.34 9.68
N THR A 127 -10.38 3.17 8.74
CA THR A 127 -8.98 3.58 8.62
C THR A 127 -8.67 4.85 9.39
N GLY A 128 -9.68 5.63 9.76
CA GLY A 128 -9.55 6.95 10.37
C GLY A 128 -9.09 8.04 9.40
N ILE A 129 -9.05 7.72 8.11
CA ILE A 129 -8.71 8.66 7.03
C ILE A 129 -10.00 9.02 6.29
N LYS A 130 -10.43 10.28 6.42
CA LYS A 130 -11.72 10.76 5.92
C LYS A 130 -12.03 10.37 4.49
N VAL A 131 -11.11 10.62 3.57
CA VAL A 131 -11.34 10.36 2.14
C VAL A 131 -11.49 8.89 1.83
N ILE A 132 -10.72 8.03 2.51
CA ILE A 132 -10.79 6.58 2.34
C ILE A 132 -12.12 6.07 2.87
N ASP A 133 -12.40 6.36 4.14
CA ASP A 133 -13.58 5.82 4.82
C ASP A 133 -14.89 6.31 4.20
N LEU A 134 -14.95 7.54 3.66
CA LEU A 134 -16.14 8.08 3.02
C LEU A 134 -16.37 7.51 1.61
N ILE A 135 -15.35 7.62 0.74
CA ILE A 135 -15.50 7.39 -0.71
C ILE A 135 -15.21 5.95 -1.09
N MET A 136 -14.30 5.31 -0.36
CA MET A 136 -13.81 3.98 -0.66
C MET A 136 -13.82 3.09 0.60
N PRO A 137 -15.00 2.80 1.17
CA PRO A 137 -15.08 1.95 2.34
C PRO A 137 -14.43 0.59 2.09
N ILE A 138 -13.65 0.13 3.07
CA ILE A 138 -12.84 -1.08 2.99
C ILE A 138 -13.48 -2.17 3.85
N ALA A 139 -13.55 -3.40 3.33
CA ALA A 139 -13.90 -4.56 4.13
C ALA A 139 -12.69 -5.11 4.87
N LYS A 140 -12.87 -5.62 6.08
CA LYS A 140 -11.91 -6.53 6.69
C LYS A 140 -11.77 -7.77 5.79
N GLY A 141 -10.54 -8.14 5.47
CA GLY A 141 -10.27 -9.22 4.51
C GLY A 141 -10.37 -8.80 3.05
N GLY A 142 -10.61 -7.53 2.78
CA GLY A 142 -10.67 -6.97 1.43
C GLY A 142 -9.30 -6.81 0.77
N LYS A 143 -9.32 -6.72 -0.55
CA LYS A 143 -8.14 -6.55 -1.40
C LYS A 143 -8.22 -5.22 -2.11
N ILE A 144 -7.30 -4.32 -1.81
CA ILE A 144 -7.29 -2.95 -2.33
C ILE A 144 -6.11 -2.77 -3.29
N GLY A 145 -6.41 -2.37 -4.52
CA GLY A 145 -5.40 -1.94 -5.47
C GLY A 145 -5.00 -0.49 -5.22
N LEU A 146 -3.72 -0.25 -5.01
CA LEU A 146 -3.15 1.08 -4.81
C LEU A 146 -2.48 1.56 -6.09
N PHE A 147 -3.03 2.61 -6.67
CA PHE A 147 -2.54 3.26 -7.89
C PHE A 147 -1.93 4.62 -7.55
N GLY A 148 -0.81 4.93 -8.13
CA GLY A 148 -0.21 6.25 -7.95
C GLY A 148 1.23 6.30 -8.43
N GLY A 149 1.58 7.42 -9.04
CA GLY A 149 2.94 7.70 -9.48
C GLY A 149 3.91 7.98 -8.33
N ALA A 150 5.15 8.31 -8.66
CA ALA A 150 6.12 8.75 -7.67
C ALA A 150 5.75 10.13 -7.09
N GLY A 151 6.01 10.34 -5.80
CA GLY A 151 5.85 11.64 -5.14
C GLY A 151 4.42 12.04 -4.76
N VAL A 152 3.44 11.13 -4.83
CA VAL A 152 2.05 11.42 -4.45
C VAL A 152 1.73 11.07 -2.99
N GLY A 153 2.73 10.71 -2.19
CA GLY A 153 2.55 10.39 -0.77
C GLY A 153 2.12 8.95 -0.48
N LYS A 154 2.39 7.99 -1.40
CA LYS A 154 2.07 6.57 -1.20
C LYS A 154 2.63 6.03 0.12
N THR A 155 3.93 6.20 0.35
CA THR A 155 4.63 5.73 1.55
C THR A 155 4.02 6.30 2.84
N VAL A 156 3.78 7.61 2.88
CA VAL A 156 3.21 8.28 4.06
C VAL A 156 1.80 7.79 4.34
N THR A 157 0.99 7.57 3.30
CA THR A 157 -0.36 6.99 3.44
C THR A 157 -0.31 5.57 3.99
N LEU A 158 0.61 4.72 3.51
CA LEU A 158 0.80 3.37 4.03
C LEU A 158 1.23 3.38 5.50
N MET A 159 2.17 4.24 5.88
CA MET A 159 2.60 4.37 7.27
C MET A 159 1.47 4.84 8.20
N GLU A 160 0.63 5.76 7.74
CA GLU A 160 -0.53 6.19 8.53
C GLU A 160 -1.57 5.08 8.70
N LEU A 161 -1.81 4.27 7.67
CA LEU A 161 -2.66 3.08 7.77
C LEU A 161 -2.10 2.08 8.81
N ILE A 162 -0.80 1.81 8.78
CA ILE A 162 -0.13 0.95 9.77
C ILE A 162 -0.32 1.49 11.19
N ASN A 163 -0.08 2.79 11.38
CA ASN A 163 -0.23 3.45 12.67
C ASN A 163 -1.67 3.39 13.17
N ASN A 164 -2.63 3.66 12.32
CA ASN A 164 -4.05 3.71 12.69
C ASN A 164 -4.59 2.31 13.01
N ILE A 165 -4.23 1.30 12.24
CA ILE A 165 -4.61 -0.09 12.54
C ILE A 165 -3.98 -0.57 13.85
N ALA A 166 -2.73 -0.25 14.09
CA ALA A 166 -2.08 -0.61 15.35
C ALA A 166 -2.74 0.06 16.56
N LYS A 167 -3.08 1.35 16.47
CA LYS A 167 -3.66 2.11 17.57
C LYS A 167 -5.16 1.83 17.79
N ALA A 168 -5.94 1.81 16.70
CA ALA A 168 -7.39 1.69 16.81
C ALA A 168 -7.86 0.24 16.90
N HIS A 169 -7.18 -0.69 16.24
CA HIS A 169 -7.59 -2.09 16.16
C HIS A 169 -6.64 -3.07 16.85
N GLY A 170 -5.49 -2.61 17.37
CA GLY A 170 -4.48 -3.46 17.99
C GLY A 170 -3.89 -4.50 17.02
N GLY A 171 -3.98 -4.25 15.74
CA GLY A 171 -3.51 -5.13 14.66
C GLY A 171 -2.03 -4.97 14.35
N TYR A 172 -1.50 -5.90 13.59
CA TYR A 172 -0.15 -5.87 13.06
C TYR A 172 -0.17 -5.72 11.54
N SER A 173 0.96 -5.35 10.99
CA SER A 173 1.13 -5.19 9.55
C SER A 173 2.31 -6.01 9.05
N VAL A 174 2.22 -6.44 7.80
CA VAL A 174 3.31 -7.10 7.08
C VAL A 174 3.52 -6.37 5.77
N PHE A 175 4.75 -6.03 5.46
CA PHE A 175 5.12 -5.42 4.19
C PHE A 175 5.97 -6.37 3.38
N ALA A 176 5.51 -6.74 2.20
CA ALA A 176 6.21 -7.57 1.23
C ALA A 176 6.70 -6.71 0.05
N GLY A 177 7.99 -6.40 0.03
CA GLY A 177 8.64 -5.69 -1.08
C GLY A 177 9.02 -6.65 -2.20
N VAL A 178 8.24 -6.63 -3.28
CA VAL A 178 8.40 -7.54 -4.42
C VAL A 178 9.09 -6.83 -5.58
N GLY A 179 10.34 -7.13 -5.79
CA GLY A 179 11.12 -6.55 -6.89
C GLY A 179 11.35 -5.04 -6.77
N GLU A 180 11.26 -4.47 -5.57
CA GLU A 180 11.51 -3.06 -5.33
C GLU A 180 13.01 -2.74 -5.30
N ARG A 181 13.34 -1.45 -5.45
CA ARG A 181 14.72 -0.97 -5.37
C ARG A 181 15.21 -1.05 -3.94
N THR A 182 16.43 -1.54 -3.73
CA THR A 182 17.07 -1.63 -2.42
C THR A 182 17.08 -0.29 -1.68
N ARG A 183 17.31 0.81 -2.40
CA ARG A 183 17.31 2.14 -1.82
C ARG A 183 15.93 2.52 -1.28
N GLU A 184 14.87 2.30 -2.04
CA GLU A 184 13.50 2.63 -1.63
C GLU A 184 13.06 1.80 -0.41
N GLY A 185 13.45 0.51 -0.36
CA GLY A 185 13.21 -0.34 0.81
C GLY A 185 13.97 0.12 2.05
N ASN A 186 15.20 0.60 1.89
CA ASN A 186 15.98 1.14 3.00
C ASN A 186 15.43 2.49 3.50
N ASP A 187 15.06 3.38 2.58
CA ASP A 187 14.43 4.67 2.92
C ASP A 187 13.13 4.42 3.70
N PHE A 188 12.29 3.49 3.23
CA PHE A 188 11.04 3.11 3.90
C PHE A 188 11.25 2.56 5.32
N TYR A 189 12.27 1.74 5.52
CA TYR A 189 12.63 1.25 6.85
C TYR A 189 13.00 2.40 7.81
N HIS A 190 13.81 3.35 7.35
CA HIS A 190 14.20 4.50 8.16
C HIS A 190 13.02 5.41 8.48
N GLU A 191 12.15 5.69 7.51
CA GLU A 191 10.93 6.46 7.69
C GLU A 191 9.99 5.81 8.73
N MET A 192 9.82 4.48 8.69
CA MET A 192 9.04 3.75 9.69
C MET A 192 9.64 3.82 11.08
N LYS A 193 10.98 3.80 11.18
CA LYS A 193 11.69 3.91 12.44
C LYS A 193 11.53 5.31 13.04
N GLU A 194 11.66 6.34 12.23
CA GLU A 194 11.51 7.74 12.64
C GLU A 194 10.09 8.08 13.06
N SER A 195 9.10 7.54 12.35
CA SER A 195 7.67 7.72 12.68
C SER A 195 7.18 6.84 13.83
N GLY A 196 8.01 5.92 14.35
CA GLY A 196 7.68 5.07 15.49
C GLY A 196 6.67 3.96 15.21
N VAL A 197 6.51 3.55 13.93
CA VAL A 197 5.59 2.46 13.55
C VAL A 197 6.30 1.14 13.28
N LEU A 198 7.63 1.12 13.25
CA LEU A 198 8.42 -0.05 12.87
C LEU A 198 8.15 -1.28 13.74
N ASP A 199 7.92 -1.10 15.04
CA ASP A 199 7.63 -2.18 15.99
C ASP A 199 6.26 -2.86 15.79
N LYS A 200 5.45 -2.36 14.87
CA LYS A 200 4.13 -2.90 14.51
C LYS A 200 4.11 -3.61 13.16
N VAL A 201 5.26 -3.68 12.47
CA VAL A 201 5.33 -4.22 11.12
C VAL A 201 6.48 -5.21 10.96
N SER A 202 6.22 -6.29 10.20
CA SER A 202 7.25 -7.21 9.72
C SER A 202 7.56 -6.89 8.26
N LEU A 203 8.83 -6.77 7.92
CA LEU A 203 9.29 -6.42 6.57
C LEU A 203 9.94 -7.61 5.90
N VAL A 204 9.51 -7.94 4.69
CA VAL A 204 10.09 -9.02 3.88
C VAL A 204 10.44 -8.47 2.50
N TYR A 205 11.68 -8.62 2.07
CA TYR A 205 12.15 -8.09 0.79
C TYR A 205 12.67 -9.18 -0.14
N GLY A 206 12.18 -9.17 -1.37
CA GLY A 206 12.77 -9.83 -2.53
C GLY A 206 13.04 -8.78 -3.59
N GLN A 207 14.25 -8.20 -3.58
CA GLN A 207 14.55 -6.95 -4.27
C GLN A 207 14.81 -7.15 -5.77
N MET A 208 14.86 -6.04 -6.53
CA MET A 208 15.00 -6.02 -7.97
C MET A 208 16.24 -6.72 -8.48
N ASN A 209 17.33 -6.71 -7.71
CA ASN A 209 18.61 -7.34 -8.06
C ASN A 209 18.67 -8.83 -7.69
N GLU A 210 17.65 -9.35 -7.02
CA GLU A 210 17.60 -10.75 -6.63
C GLU A 210 17.03 -11.64 -7.75
N PRO A 211 17.36 -12.95 -7.73
CA PRO A 211 16.85 -13.90 -8.73
C PRO A 211 15.32 -13.94 -8.79
N PRO A 212 14.74 -14.36 -9.92
CA PRO A 212 13.29 -14.38 -10.09
C PRO A 212 12.57 -15.29 -9.08
N GLY A 213 13.21 -16.33 -8.57
CA GLY A 213 12.67 -17.18 -7.52
C GLY A 213 12.37 -16.40 -6.24
N ASN A 214 13.29 -15.53 -5.82
CA ASN A 214 13.10 -14.68 -4.63
C ASN A 214 11.92 -13.74 -4.81
N ARG A 215 11.87 -13.04 -5.94
CA ARG A 215 10.78 -12.10 -6.24
C ARG A 215 9.43 -12.77 -6.39
N LEU A 216 9.40 -14.03 -6.84
CA LEU A 216 8.17 -14.82 -6.98
C LEU A 216 7.65 -15.35 -5.63
N ARG A 217 8.53 -15.61 -4.66
CA ARG A 217 8.17 -16.25 -3.38
C ARG A 217 8.05 -15.29 -2.21
N VAL A 218 8.66 -14.11 -2.28
CA VAL A 218 8.63 -13.13 -1.16
C VAL A 218 7.22 -12.69 -0.77
N GLY A 219 6.30 -12.59 -1.73
CA GLY A 219 4.89 -12.31 -1.45
C GLY A 219 4.23 -13.41 -0.61
N LEU A 220 4.57 -14.68 -0.88
CA LEU A 220 4.09 -15.82 -0.09
C LEU A 220 4.71 -15.84 1.32
N THR A 221 5.97 -15.44 1.46
CA THR A 221 6.63 -15.29 2.76
C THR A 221 5.90 -14.26 3.62
N GLY A 222 5.67 -13.07 3.08
CA GLY A 222 4.91 -12.02 3.78
C GLY A 222 3.50 -12.47 4.14
N LEU A 223 2.80 -13.10 3.20
CA LEU A 223 1.45 -13.62 3.45
C LEU A 223 1.42 -14.69 4.55
N THR A 224 2.43 -15.57 4.61
CA THR A 224 2.52 -16.60 5.66
C THR A 224 2.69 -15.97 7.06
N ILE A 225 3.49 -14.93 7.19
CA ILE A 225 3.62 -14.17 8.44
C ILE A 225 2.29 -13.51 8.81
N ALA A 226 1.59 -12.91 7.84
CA ALA A 226 0.28 -12.32 8.05
C ALA A 226 -0.78 -13.34 8.49
N GLU A 227 -0.77 -14.53 7.90
CA GLU A 227 -1.67 -15.63 8.27
C GLU A 227 -1.48 -16.09 9.73
N TYR A 228 -0.26 -16.10 10.23
CA TYR A 228 -0.01 -16.41 11.64
C TYR A 228 -0.75 -15.43 12.56
N PHE A 229 -0.59 -14.13 12.34
CA PHE A 229 -1.28 -13.12 13.16
C PHE A 229 -2.80 -13.14 13.00
N ARG A 230 -3.31 -13.42 11.80
CA ARG A 230 -4.74 -13.64 11.57
C ARG A 230 -5.26 -14.80 12.40
N ASP A 231 -4.55 -15.93 12.39
CA ASP A 231 -4.93 -17.15 13.08
C ASP A 231 -4.84 -17.00 14.61
N GLU A 232 -4.06 -16.00 15.11
CA GLU A 232 -4.07 -15.55 16.51
C GLU A 232 -5.25 -14.61 16.86
N GLY A 233 -6.14 -14.32 15.92
CA GLY A 233 -7.33 -13.53 16.16
C GLY A 233 -7.12 -12.02 15.95
N ARG A 234 -6.15 -11.61 15.13
CA ARG A 234 -5.87 -10.21 14.87
C ARG A 234 -6.35 -9.74 13.50
N ASP A 235 -6.61 -8.46 13.41
CA ASP A 235 -6.77 -7.77 12.13
C ASP A 235 -5.38 -7.39 11.60
N VAL A 236 -5.03 -7.89 10.43
CA VAL A 236 -3.70 -7.75 9.84
C VAL A 236 -3.80 -6.94 8.56
N LEU A 237 -2.89 -5.98 8.37
CA LEU A 237 -2.67 -5.36 7.07
C LEU A 237 -1.50 -6.06 6.35
N LEU A 238 -1.72 -6.42 5.10
CA LEU A 238 -0.69 -6.94 4.22
C LEU A 238 -0.45 -5.96 3.07
N PHE A 239 0.74 -5.41 3.00
CA PHE A 239 1.15 -4.55 1.90
C PHE A 239 2.02 -5.35 0.93
N ILE A 240 1.69 -5.30 -0.36
CA ILE A 240 2.46 -5.92 -1.44
C ILE A 240 2.89 -4.83 -2.41
N ASP A 241 4.15 -4.53 -2.45
CA ASP A 241 4.71 -3.55 -3.37
C ASP A 241 5.85 -4.18 -4.18
N ASN A 242 5.64 -4.62 -5.37
CA ASN A 242 4.54 -4.34 -6.31
C ASN A 242 4.00 -5.65 -6.89
N ILE A 243 2.69 -5.82 -6.97
CA ILE A 243 2.07 -7.06 -7.47
C ILE A 243 2.40 -7.33 -8.95
N TYR A 244 2.61 -6.30 -9.76
CA TYR A 244 3.03 -6.46 -11.15
C TYR A 244 4.39 -7.17 -11.26
N ARG A 245 5.32 -6.87 -10.37
CA ARG A 245 6.65 -7.51 -10.36
C ARG A 245 6.59 -8.96 -9.91
N TYR A 246 5.60 -9.34 -9.11
CA TYR A 246 5.29 -10.73 -8.83
C TYR A 246 4.93 -11.48 -10.12
N THR A 247 4.06 -10.91 -10.95
CA THR A 247 3.70 -11.54 -12.23
C THR A 247 4.86 -11.60 -13.21
N LEU A 248 5.73 -10.58 -13.27
CA LEU A 248 6.94 -10.60 -14.08
C LEU A 248 7.93 -11.68 -13.64
N ALA A 249 8.14 -11.84 -12.34
CA ALA A 249 8.99 -12.91 -11.81
C ALA A 249 8.46 -14.30 -12.21
N GLY A 250 7.14 -14.49 -12.17
CA GLY A 250 6.47 -15.69 -12.67
C GLY A 250 6.70 -15.92 -14.17
N THR A 251 6.67 -14.86 -14.98
CA THR A 251 6.98 -14.93 -16.42
C THR A 251 8.42 -15.37 -16.66
N GLU A 252 9.38 -14.77 -15.94
CA GLU A 252 10.80 -15.14 -16.04
C GLU A 252 11.03 -16.61 -15.66
N VAL A 253 10.46 -17.06 -14.55
CA VAL A 253 10.55 -18.46 -14.10
C VAL A 253 9.92 -19.40 -15.12
N SER A 254 8.73 -19.08 -15.63
CA SER A 254 8.02 -19.89 -16.62
C SER A 254 8.81 -20.07 -17.90
N ALA A 255 9.47 -19.01 -18.39
CA ALA A 255 10.34 -19.05 -19.55
C ALA A 255 11.55 -19.97 -19.32
N LEU A 256 12.19 -19.87 -18.16
CA LEU A 256 13.32 -20.73 -17.77
C LEU A 256 12.92 -22.20 -17.57
N LEU A 257 11.69 -22.45 -17.14
CA LEU A 257 11.13 -23.80 -17.05
C LEU A 257 10.75 -24.39 -18.42
N GLY A 258 10.85 -23.61 -19.49
CA GLY A 258 10.55 -24.04 -20.86
C GLY A 258 9.05 -24.15 -21.16
N ARG A 259 8.20 -23.45 -20.41
CA ARG A 259 6.77 -23.39 -20.68
C ARG A 259 6.47 -22.48 -21.87
N MET A 260 5.51 -22.87 -22.72
CA MET A 260 5.10 -22.05 -23.85
C MET A 260 4.38 -20.80 -23.33
N PRO A 261 4.78 -19.59 -23.76
CA PRO A 261 4.14 -18.35 -23.31
C PRO A 261 2.69 -18.24 -23.82
N SER A 262 1.85 -17.57 -23.04
CA SER A 262 0.49 -17.20 -23.41
C SER A 262 0.43 -15.81 -24.07
N ALA A 263 -0.72 -15.18 -24.09
CA ALA A 263 -0.91 -13.86 -24.67
C ALA A 263 0.08 -12.83 -24.10
N VAL A 264 0.61 -11.97 -24.98
CA VAL A 264 1.57 -10.89 -24.65
C VAL A 264 2.88 -11.39 -24.00
N GLY A 265 3.16 -12.70 -24.06
CA GLY A 265 4.37 -13.31 -23.52
C GLY A 265 4.32 -13.70 -22.05
N TYR A 266 3.17 -13.55 -21.38
CA TYR A 266 3.00 -13.98 -20.00
C TYR A 266 2.97 -15.51 -19.85
N GLN A 267 3.21 -15.99 -18.61
CA GLN A 267 3.09 -17.40 -18.28
C GLN A 267 1.66 -17.93 -18.46
N PRO A 268 1.48 -19.18 -18.90
CA PRO A 268 0.16 -19.79 -19.03
C PRO A 268 -0.54 -20.00 -17.67
N THR A 269 0.23 -20.00 -16.59
CA THR A 269 -0.22 -20.18 -15.20
C THR A 269 -0.50 -18.87 -14.45
N LEU A 270 -0.54 -17.72 -15.15
CA LEU A 270 -0.71 -16.40 -14.53
C LEU A 270 -1.93 -16.32 -13.60
N ALA A 271 -3.09 -16.74 -14.08
CA ALA A 271 -4.33 -16.68 -13.29
C ALA A 271 -4.30 -17.62 -12.08
N GLU A 272 -3.69 -18.81 -12.24
CA GLU A 272 -3.54 -19.78 -11.16
C GLU A 272 -2.58 -19.26 -10.08
N GLU A 273 -1.41 -18.76 -10.46
CA GLU A 273 -0.43 -18.19 -9.53
C GLU A 273 -1.01 -17.00 -8.76
N MET A 274 -1.71 -16.12 -9.46
CA MET A 274 -2.41 -14.99 -8.84
C MET A 274 -3.52 -15.49 -7.89
N GLY A 275 -4.31 -16.46 -8.30
CA GLY A 275 -5.36 -17.05 -7.49
C GLY A 275 -4.84 -17.69 -6.20
N VAL A 276 -3.74 -18.44 -6.27
CA VAL A 276 -3.11 -19.04 -5.10
C VAL A 276 -2.69 -17.99 -4.06
N LEU A 277 -2.17 -16.85 -4.49
CA LEU A 277 -1.82 -15.74 -3.60
C LEU A 277 -3.08 -15.07 -3.05
N GLN A 278 -4.00 -14.68 -3.93
CA GLN A 278 -5.13 -13.81 -3.59
C GLN A 278 -6.19 -14.49 -2.73
N GLU A 279 -6.47 -15.78 -2.94
CA GLU A 279 -7.49 -16.51 -2.18
C GLU A 279 -7.09 -16.78 -0.72
N ARG A 280 -5.80 -16.69 -0.39
CA ARG A 280 -5.32 -16.77 1.00
C ARG A 280 -5.55 -15.47 1.77
N ILE A 281 -5.73 -14.35 1.04
CA ILE A 281 -5.98 -13.02 1.62
C ILE A 281 -7.49 -12.89 1.86
N THR A 282 -7.93 -13.15 3.08
CA THR A 282 -9.36 -13.16 3.42
C THR A 282 -9.58 -13.00 4.93
N SER A 283 -10.83 -12.71 5.30
CA SER A 283 -11.32 -12.79 6.67
C SER A 283 -11.70 -14.23 7.04
N THR A 284 -11.29 -14.63 8.22
CA THR A 284 -11.73 -15.89 8.83
C THR A 284 -12.53 -15.59 10.10
N LYS A 285 -13.14 -16.64 10.69
CA LYS A 285 -13.81 -16.54 11.99
C LYS A 285 -12.88 -16.13 13.14
N LYS A 286 -11.56 -16.23 12.96
CA LYS A 286 -10.55 -15.86 13.95
C LYS A 286 -10.08 -14.42 13.80
N GLY A 287 -9.73 -14.01 12.60
CA GLY A 287 -9.16 -12.71 12.31
C GLY A 287 -9.22 -12.40 10.82
N SER A 288 -8.62 -11.28 10.40
CA SER A 288 -8.65 -10.83 9.02
C SER A 288 -7.27 -10.48 8.46
N ILE A 289 -7.09 -10.67 7.15
CA ILE A 289 -5.99 -10.07 6.39
C ILE A 289 -6.60 -9.15 5.35
N THR A 290 -6.36 -7.86 5.49
CA THR A 290 -6.74 -6.85 4.51
C THR A 290 -5.48 -6.44 3.74
N SER A 291 -5.51 -6.48 2.41
CA SER A 291 -4.31 -6.18 1.62
C SER A 291 -4.41 -4.87 0.85
N PHE A 292 -3.30 -4.15 0.84
CA PHE A 292 -3.04 -3.03 -0.07
C PHE A 292 -1.95 -3.45 -1.04
N GLN A 293 -2.28 -3.52 -2.31
CA GLN A 293 -1.41 -4.03 -3.35
C GLN A 293 -1.08 -2.90 -4.32
N ALA A 294 0.17 -2.49 -4.39
CA ALA A 294 0.59 -1.53 -5.40
C ALA A 294 0.51 -2.19 -6.78
N VAL A 295 -0.25 -1.58 -7.66
CA VAL A 295 -0.46 -2.05 -9.03
C VAL A 295 0.21 -1.09 -9.99
N TYR A 296 1.08 -1.62 -10.83
CA TYR A 296 1.64 -0.91 -11.97
C TYR A 296 0.91 -1.35 -13.23
N VAL A 297 0.49 -0.39 -14.03
CA VAL A 297 -0.20 -0.65 -15.31
C VAL A 297 0.77 -0.29 -16.44
N PRO A 298 1.28 -1.28 -17.20
CA PRO A 298 2.19 -1.02 -18.29
C PRO A 298 1.53 -0.17 -19.37
N ALA A 299 2.20 0.93 -19.77
CA ALA A 299 1.73 1.85 -20.80
C ALA A 299 0.29 2.38 -20.58
N ASP A 300 -0.17 2.40 -19.33
CA ASP A 300 -1.55 2.76 -18.94
C ASP A 300 -2.64 1.88 -19.59
N ASP A 301 -2.25 0.67 -20.04
CA ASP A 301 -3.15 -0.29 -20.68
C ASP A 301 -3.78 -1.25 -19.64
N LEU A 302 -5.00 -0.96 -19.23
CA LEU A 302 -5.78 -1.79 -18.31
C LEU A 302 -6.17 -3.16 -18.89
N THR A 303 -6.01 -3.37 -20.19
CA THR A 303 -6.31 -4.63 -20.87
C THR A 303 -5.12 -5.61 -20.88
N ASP A 304 -3.94 -5.14 -20.44
CA ASP A 304 -2.79 -6.02 -20.27
C ASP A 304 -3.15 -7.18 -19.31
N PRO A 305 -2.76 -8.43 -19.63
CA PRO A 305 -3.15 -9.61 -18.84
C PRO A 305 -2.80 -9.55 -17.35
N SER A 306 -1.69 -8.90 -16.96
CA SER A 306 -1.28 -8.83 -15.56
C SER A 306 -2.20 -7.93 -14.73
N PRO A 307 -2.40 -6.63 -15.05
CA PRO A 307 -3.38 -5.82 -14.35
C PRO A 307 -4.80 -6.36 -14.48
N ALA A 308 -5.23 -6.85 -15.65
CA ALA A 308 -6.57 -7.39 -15.83
C ALA A 308 -6.86 -8.56 -14.88
N THR A 309 -5.90 -9.49 -14.73
CA THR A 309 -6.03 -10.61 -13.78
C THR A 309 -6.02 -10.11 -12.32
N THR A 310 -5.20 -9.13 -12.01
CA THR A 310 -5.15 -8.54 -10.66
C THR A 310 -6.47 -7.86 -10.31
N PHE A 311 -7.03 -7.04 -11.21
CA PHE A 311 -8.30 -6.34 -11.01
C PHE A 311 -9.48 -7.27 -10.71
N ALA A 312 -9.47 -8.47 -11.28
CA ALA A 312 -10.53 -9.46 -11.03
C ALA A 312 -10.63 -9.86 -9.55
N HIS A 313 -9.53 -9.75 -8.80
CA HIS A 313 -9.46 -10.09 -7.37
C HIS A 313 -9.68 -8.88 -6.44
N LEU A 314 -9.60 -7.65 -6.94
CA LEU A 314 -9.70 -6.45 -6.11
C LEU A 314 -11.14 -6.11 -5.73
N ASP A 315 -11.32 -5.70 -4.48
CA ASP A 315 -12.61 -5.23 -3.93
C ASP A 315 -12.73 -3.70 -4.00
N ALA A 316 -11.60 -3.00 -3.95
CA ALA A 316 -11.54 -1.55 -4.00
C ALA A 316 -10.26 -1.07 -4.73
N THR A 317 -10.33 0.16 -5.22
CA THR A 317 -9.24 0.81 -5.94
C THR A 317 -8.97 2.17 -5.32
N LEU A 318 -7.79 2.37 -4.77
CA LEU A 318 -7.30 3.64 -4.22
C LEU A 318 -6.38 4.31 -5.24
N VAL A 319 -6.80 5.44 -5.78
CA VAL A 319 -6.03 6.20 -6.75
C VAL A 319 -5.43 7.44 -6.09
N LEU A 320 -4.09 7.51 -6.06
CA LEU A 320 -3.35 8.71 -5.64
C LEU A 320 -3.02 9.55 -6.86
N SER A 321 -3.53 10.77 -6.87
CA SER A 321 -3.45 11.70 -8.00
C SER A 321 -2.37 12.76 -7.81
N ARG A 322 -1.54 12.95 -8.84
CA ARG A 322 -0.56 14.04 -8.86
C ARG A 322 -1.25 15.41 -8.88
N GLN A 323 -2.36 15.53 -9.58
CA GLN A 323 -3.14 16.78 -9.65
C GLN A 323 -3.63 17.19 -8.25
N VAL A 324 -4.09 16.24 -7.45
CA VAL A 324 -4.52 16.49 -6.07
C VAL A 324 -3.32 16.89 -5.19
N ALA A 325 -2.18 16.21 -5.37
CA ALA A 325 -0.94 16.55 -4.65
C ALA A 325 -0.41 17.96 -4.99
N GLU A 326 -0.50 18.39 -6.24
CA GLU A 326 -0.11 19.72 -6.70
C GLU A 326 -0.96 20.84 -6.08
N LEU A 327 -2.20 20.54 -5.70
CA LEU A 327 -3.07 21.43 -4.91
C LEU A 327 -2.70 21.48 -3.42
N GLY A 328 -1.70 20.70 -3.00
CA GLY A 328 -1.30 20.58 -1.59
C GLY A 328 -2.28 19.80 -0.72
N ILE A 329 -3.18 19.02 -1.33
CA ILE A 329 -4.17 18.22 -0.61
C ILE A 329 -3.58 16.84 -0.32
N TYR A 330 -3.42 16.52 0.95
CA TYR A 330 -2.90 15.22 1.42
C TYR A 330 -3.86 14.61 2.46
N PRO A 331 -4.13 13.28 2.38
CA PRO A 331 -3.65 12.35 1.37
C PRO A 331 -4.16 12.71 -0.04
N ALA A 332 -3.29 12.53 -1.04
CA ALA A 332 -3.60 12.93 -2.42
C ALA A 332 -4.51 11.92 -3.14
N VAL A 333 -5.54 11.45 -2.46
CA VAL A 333 -6.52 10.50 -3.00
C VAL A 333 -7.47 11.21 -3.96
N ASP A 334 -7.63 10.65 -5.15
CA ASP A 334 -8.65 11.11 -6.10
C ASP A 334 -10.02 10.54 -5.70
N PRO A 335 -10.98 11.36 -5.28
CA PRO A 335 -12.27 10.89 -4.82
C PRO A 335 -13.23 10.47 -5.94
N LEU A 336 -12.90 10.79 -7.19
CA LEU A 336 -13.72 10.43 -8.36
C LEU A 336 -13.22 9.14 -9.02
N ASP A 337 -11.91 8.93 -9.04
CA ASP A 337 -11.29 7.75 -9.65
C ASP A 337 -11.13 6.58 -8.66
N SER A 338 -11.19 6.85 -7.35
CA SER A 338 -11.17 5.80 -6.32
C SER A 338 -12.55 5.17 -6.18
N THR A 339 -12.58 3.84 -6.08
CA THR A 339 -13.84 3.07 -6.06
C THR A 339 -13.81 1.94 -5.04
N SER A 340 -14.99 1.55 -4.55
CA SER A 340 -15.17 0.36 -3.72
C SER A 340 -16.46 -0.36 -4.09
N ARG A 341 -16.41 -1.69 -4.12
CA ARG A 341 -17.61 -2.53 -4.27
C ARG A 341 -18.54 -2.43 -3.08
N LEU A 342 -18.03 -1.99 -1.92
CA LEU A 342 -18.82 -1.83 -0.71
C LEU A 342 -19.61 -0.51 -0.67
N LEU A 343 -19.40 0.40 -1.61
CA LEU A 343 -20.17 1.64 -1.70
C LEU A 343 -21.59 1.33 -2.26
N ASP A 344 -22.34 0.61 -1.45
CA ASP A 344 -23.71 0.16 -1.70
C ASP A 344 -24.55 0.40 -0.45
N PRO A 345 -25.77 1.00 -0.56
CA PRO A 345 -26.60 1.35 0.59
C PRO A 345 -27.01 0.14 1.46
N ASN A 346 -27.05 -1.06 0.87
CA ASN A 346 -27.34 -2.29 1.61
C ASN A 346 -26.19 -2.75 2.50
N VAL A 347 -24.97 -2.29 2.23
CA VAL A 347 -23.76 -2.67 2.99
C VAL A 347 -23.39 -1.60 4.00
N ILE A 348 -23.27 -0.34 3.56
CA ILE A 348 -22.77 0.77 4.38
C ILE A 348 -23.87 1.62 5.00
N GLY A 349 -25.13 1.38 4.64
CA GLY A 349 -26.29 2.18 5.04
C GLY A 349 -26.56 3.35 4.10
N GLN A 350 -27.83 3.77 4.08
CA GLN A 350 -28.32 4.80 3.16
C GLN A 350 -27.64 6.16 3.39
N GLU A 351 -27.46 6.57 4.64
CA GLU A 351 -26.86 7.87 4.97
C GLU A 351 -25.42 8.00 4.45
N HIS A 352 -24.59 7.01 4.72
CA HIS A 352 -23.20 7.02 4.24
C HIS A 352 -23.16 7.06 2.71
N TYR A 353 -23.97 6.23 2.07
CA TYR A 353 -24.06 6.19 0.60
C TYR A 353 -24.48 7.52 0.00
N ASP A 354 -25.52 8.15 0.54
CA ASP A 354 -26.03 9.44 0.04
C ASP A 354 -25.00 10.56 0.20
N VAL A 355 -24.29 10.61 1.34
CA VAL A 355 -23.23 11.59 1.59
C VAL A 355 -22.05 11.39 0.66
N ALA A 356 -21.60 10.15 0.47
CA ALA A 356 -20.50 9.84 -0.45
C ALA A 356 -20.84 10.22 -1.90
N ARG A 357 -22.03 9.83 -2.37
CA ARG A 357 -22.51 10.16 -3.72
C ARG A 357 -22.77 11.64 -3.91
N GLY A 358 -23.32 12.31 -2.91
CA GLY A 358 -23.49 13.77 -2.91
C GLY A 358 -22.17 14.51 -3.01
N THR A 359 -21.17 14.07 -2.25
CA THR A 359 -19.80 14.60 -2.30
C THR A 359 -19.18 14.40 -3.69
N GLN A 360 -19.27 13.20 -4.26
CA GLN A 360 -18.77 12.92 -5.61
C GLN A 360 -19.50 13.74 -6.69
N ALA A 361 -20.83 13.92 -6.58
CA ALA A 361 -21.61 14.69 -7.53
C ALA A 361 -21.17 16.17 -7.56
N VAL A 362 -20.94 16.78 -6.41
CA VAL A 362 -20.43 18.16 -6.29
C VAL A 362 -19.04 18.28 -6.91
N LEU A 363 -18.15 17.34 -6.63
CA LEU A 363 -16.80 17.34 -7.18
C LEU A 363 -16.78 17.08 -8.69
N GLN A 364 -17.63 16.20 -9.19
CA GLN A 364 -17.78 15.91 -10.62
C GLN A 364 -18.29 17.14 -11.36
N ARG A 365 -19.31 17.81 -10.83
CA ARG A 365 -19.83 19.04 -11.43
C ARG A 365 -18.78 20.14 -11.45
N PHE A 366 -18.00 20.27 -10.38
CA PHE A 366 -16.88 21.21 -10.33
C PHE A 366 -15.82 20.91 -11.41
N LYS A 367 -15.47 19.63 -11.61
CA LYS A 367 -14.53 19.21 -12.65
C LYS A 367 -15.03 19.63 -14.06
N GLU A 368 -16.32 19.46 -14.33
CA GLU A 368 -16.94 19.90 -15.60
C GLU A 368 -16.90 21.43 -15.79
N LEU A 369 -17.02 22.17 -14.70
CA LEU A 369 -17.02 23.64 -14.74
C LEU A 369 -15.61 24.23 -14.83
N GLN A 370 -14.54 23.46 -14.55
CA GLN A 370 -13.17 23.98 -14.54
C GLN A 370 -12.73 24.57 -15.89
N ASP A 371 -13.09 23.94 -17.00
CA ASP A 371 -12.76 24.44 -18.34
C ASP A 371 -13.49 25.75 -18.65
N ILE A 372 -14.74 25.85 -18.20
CA ILE A 372 -15.55 27.07 -18.37
C ILE A 372 -14.95 28.20 -17.53
N ILE A 373 -14.58 27.91 -16.28
CA ILE A 373 -13.94 28.89 -15.38
C ILE A 373 -12.60 29.38 -15.94
N ALA A 374 -11.80 28.49 -16.51
CA ALA A 374 -10.51 28.83 -17.08
C ALA A 374 -10.61 29.76 -18.31
N ILE A 375 -11.68 29.60 -19.10
CA ILE A 375 -11.86 30.38 -20.35
C ILE A 375 -12.65 31.68 -20.10
N LEU A 376 -13.76 31.58 -19.36
CA LEU A 376 -14.73 32.67 -19.24
C LEU A 376 -14.69 33.37 -17.85
N GLY A 377 -14.07 32.75 -16.86
CA GLY A 377 -14.05 33.25 -15.49
C GLY A 377 -15.27 32.78 -14.65
N MET A 378 -15.20 33.06 -13.35
CA MET A 378 -16.25 32.70 -12.38
C MET A 378 -17.54 33.49 -12.57
N ASP A 379 -17.45 34.74 -13.10
CA ASP A 379 -18.58 35.66 -13.18
C ASP A 379 -19.65 35.22 -14.21
N GLU A 380 -19.25 34.45 -15.19
CA GLU A 380 -20.13 33.92 -16.23
C GLU A 380 -20.93 32.67 -15.79
N LEU A 381 -20.64 32.08 -14.60
CA LEU A 381 -21.38 30.98 -14.07
C LEU A 381 -22.74 31.41 -13.53
N SER A 382 -23.72 30.49 -13.58
CA SER A 382 -24.99 30.64 -12.88
C SER A 382 -24.76 30.72 -11.36
N GLU A 383 -25.66 31.33 -10.61
CA GLU A 383 -25.54 31.42 -9.15
C GLU A 383 -25.49 30.03 -8.51
N ASP A 384 -26.23 29.06 -9.04
CA ASP A 384 -26.19 27.67 -8.58
C ASP A 384 -24.83 27.02 -8.83
N ASP A 385 -24.24 27.23 -10.03
CA ASP A 385 -22.91 26.71 -10.33
C ASP A 385 -21.81 27.38 -9.48
N LYS A 386 -21.92 28.70 -9.22
CA LYS A 386 -21.02 29.39 -8.28
C LYS A 386 -21.05 28.78 -6.90
N LEU A 387 -22.25 28.47 -6.41
CA LEU A 387 -22.42 27.82 -5.10
C LEU A 387 -21.81 26.42 -5.08
N ILE A 388 -22.01 25.63 -6.14
CA ILE A 388 -21.39 24.30 -6.30
C ILE A 388 -19.87 24.42 -6.27
N VAL A 389 -19.28 25.37 -6.99
CA VAL A 389 -17.83 25.59 -6.99
C VAL A 389 -17.30 25.93 -5.61
N LEU A 390 -17.98 26.80 -4.87
CA LEU A 390 -17.60 27.17 -3.50
C LEU A 390 -17.65 25.95 -2.56
N ARG A 391 -18.69 25.15 -2.63
CA ARG A 391 -18.82 23.93 -1.83
C ARG A 391 -17.77 22.89 -2.24
N ALA A 392 -17.51 22.70 -3.55
CA ALA A 392 -16.51 21.79 -4.04
C ALA A 392 -15.11 22.12 -3.54
N ARG A 393 -14.73 23.40 -3.51
CA ARG A 393 -13.45 23.83 -2.94
C ARG A 393 -13.32 23.54 -1.46
N LYS A 394 -14.40 23.75 -0.70
CA LYS A 394 -14.45 23.39 0.73
C LYS A 394 -14.32 21.87 0.93
N ILE A 395 -15.04 21.08 0.12
CA ILE A 395 -14.96 19.61 0.12
C ILE A 395 -13.52 19.16 -0.18
N GLN A 396 -12.90 19.66 -1.23
CA GLN A 396 -11.51 19.32 -1.58
C GLN A 396 -10.55 19.60 -0.42
N ARG A 397 -10.68 20.74 0.24
CA ARG A 397 -9.84 21.07 1.38
C ARG A 397 -10.18 20.21 2.61
N PHE A 398 -11.44 19.88 2.83
CA PHE A 398 -11.85 19.04 3.96
C PHE A 398 -11.47 17.55 3.76
N LEU A 399 -11.24 17.12 2.53
CA LEU A 399 -10.66 15.80 2.23
C LEU A 399 -9.21 15.70 2.73
N SER A 400 -8.49 16.83 2.88
CA SER A 400 -7.16 16.84 3.48
C SER A 400 -7.22 16.53 4.98
N GLN A 401 -6.17 15.90 5.48
CA GLN A 401 -6.08 15.48 6.88
C GLN A 401 -4.63 15.42 7.32
N PRO A 402 -4.27 15.98 8.50
CA PRO A 402 -2.93 15.83 9.03
C PRO A 402 -2.73 14.40 9.54
N PHE A 403 -1.59 13.81 9.18
CA PHE A 403 -1.22 12.45 9.57
C PHE A 403 -0.28 12.45 10.76
N THR A 404 -0.44 11.48 11.66
CA THR A 404 0.42 11.29 12.83
C THR A 404 1.86 11.01 12.43
N VAL A 405 2.06 10.19 11.41
CA VAL A 405 3.40 9.86 10.91
C VAL A 405 4.12 11.03 10.23
N ALA A 406 3.41 12.09 9.89
CA ALA A 406 3.94 13.28 9.24
C ALA A 406 4.10 14.48 10.20
N GLU A 407 3.79 14.35 11.49
CA GLU A 407 3.85 15.44 12.47
C GLU A 407 5.22 16.12 12.52
N THR A 408 6.30 15.35 12.47
CA THR A 408 7.68 15.85 12.50
C THR A 408 8.04 16.71 11.30
N PHE A 409 7.40 16.49 10.16
CA PHE A 409 7.65 17.23 8.92
C PHE A 409 6.69 18.41 8.73
N THR A 410 5.44 18.26 9.14
CA THR A 410 4.38 19.24 8.92
C THR A 410 4.22 20.21 10.09
N GLY A 411 4.66 19.83 11.28
CA GLY A 411 4.43 20.57 12.51
C GLY A 411 2.95 20.61 12.95
N SER A 412 2.11 19.81 12.33
CA SER A 412 0.68 19.71 12.65
C SER A 412 0.40 18.39 13.34
N GLU A 413 -0.36 18.42 14.42
CA GLU A 413 -0.80 17.23 15.15
C GLU A 413 -1.67 16.35 14.25
N GLY A 414 -1.34 15.05 14.14
CA GLY A 414 -2.11 14.09 13.37
C GLY A 414 -3.48 13.82 13.94
N LYS A 415 -4.44 13.52 13.07
CA LYS A 415 -5.85 13.32 13.46
C LYS A 415 -6.34 11.98 12.92
N TYR A 416 -6.89 11.18 13.82
CA TYR A 416 -7.74 10.04 13.49
C TYR A 416 -9.19 10.49 13.50
N VAL A 417 -9.92 10.35 12.41
CA VAL A 417 -11.32 10.79 12.31
C VAL A 417 -12.23 9.58 12.18
N PRO A 418 -13.08 9.30 13.19
CA PRO A 418 -14.05 8.21 13.09
C PRO A 418 -15.00 8.39 11.91
N LEU A 419 -15.44 7.29 11.31
CA LEU A 419 -16.33 7.29 10.14
C LEU A 419 -17.60 8.13 10.39
N LYS A 420 -18.19 8.01 11.57
CA LYS A 420 -19.40 8.76 11.93
C LYS A 420 -19.19 10.29 11.85
N GLU A 421 -18.04 10.77 12.33
CA GLU A 421 -17.68 12.20 12.27
C GLU A 421 -17.38 12.64 10.84
N THR A 422 -16.76 11.76 10.05
CA THR A 422 -16.53 12.00 8.62
C THR A 422 -17.86 12.17 7.88
N ILE A 423 -18.79 11.24 8.03
CA ILE A 423 -20.12 11.32 7.39
C ILE A 423 -20.84 12.60 7.80
N ARG A 424 -20.86 12.92 9.10
CA ARG A 424 -21.52 14.11 9.62
C ARG A 424 -20.95 15.40 9.03
N GLY A 425 -19.61 15.52 8.97
CA GLY A 425 -18.94 16.69 8.45
C GLY A 425 -19.20 16.91 6.95
N PHE A 426 -19.07 15.89 6.14
CA PHE A 426 -19.36 16.00 4.70
C PHE A 426 -20.83 16.23 4.40
N LYS A 427 -21.73 15.60 5.15
CA LYS A 427 -23.17 15.83 5.04
C LYS A 427 -23.52 17.32 5.24
N ALA A 428 -23.00 17.92 6.28
CA ALA A 428 -23.24 19.33 6.60
C ALA A 428 -22.66 20.28 5.52
N ILE A 429 -21.47 19.97 4.97
CA ILE A 429 -20.88 20.79 3.89
C ILE A 429 -21.72 20.67 2.61
N VAL A 430 -22.12 19.47 2.22
CA VAL A 430 -22.96 19.25 1.03
C VAL A 430 -24.33 19.90 1.18
N ALA A 431 -24.92 19.86 2.38
CA ALA A 431 -26.19 20.53 2.70
C ALA A 431 -26.08 22.06 2.71
N GLY A 432 -24.87 22.63 2.77
CA GLY A 432 -24.63 24.07 2.74
C GLY A 432 -24.64 24.74 4.11
N GLU A 433 -24.64 23.98 5.21
CA GLU A 433 -24.63 24.54 6.57
C GLU A 433 -23.40 25.41 6.83
N TYR A 434 -22.31 25.16 6.11
CA TYR A 434 -21.02 25.86 6.24
C TYR A 434 -20.70 26.78 5.06
N ASP A 435 -21.68 27.18 4.26
CA ASP A 435 -21.47 28.06 3.12
C ASP A 435 -20.88 29.43 3.52
N HIS A 436 -21.16 29.86 4.75
CA HIS A 436 -20.66 31.12 5.32
C HIS A 436 -19.20 31.10 5.78
N LEU A 437 -18.56 29.93 5.89
CA LEU A 437 -17.17 29.82 6.33
C LEU A 437 -16.18 29.94 5.15
N PRO A 438 -14.98 30.51 5.38
CA PRO A 438 -13.94 30.56 4.34
C PRO A 438 -13.37 29.17 4.04
N GLU A 439 -13.02 28.91 2.78
CA GLU A 439 -12.49 27.61 2.32
C GLU A 439 -11.22 27.18 3.05
N GLN A 440 -10.38 28.14 3.49
CA GLN A 440 -9.13 27.86 4.19
C GLN A 440 -9.35 27.22 5.59
N ALA A 441 -10.51 27.40 6.17
CA ALA A 441 -10.86 26.80 7.46
C ALA A 441 -10.92 25.27 7.39
N PHE A 442 -11.22 24.72 6.22
CA PHE A 442 -11.38 23.28 5.98
C PHE A 442 -10.07 22.54 5.64
N PHE A 443 -8.97 23.29 5.49
CA PHE A 443 -7.70 22.72 5.08
C PHE A 443 -6.94 22.10 6.26
N MET A 444 -6.49 20.83 6.10
CA MET A 444 -5.70 20.10 7.11
C MET A 444 -6.31 20.15 8.51
N VAL A 445 -7.54 19.70 8.61
CA VAL A 445 -8.29 19.57 9.87
C VAL A 445 -8.81 18.14 10.05
N GLY A 446 -9.11 17.77 11.28
CA GLY A 446 -9.75 16.50 11.60
C GLY A 446 -11.27 16.57 11.42
N PRO A 447 -12.08 16.48 12.50
CA PRO A 447 -13.53 16.62 12.42
C PRO A 447 -13.95 18.06 12.09
N ILE A 448 -15.24 18.23 11.75
CA ILE A 448 -15.78 19.51 11.26
C ILE A 448 -15.68 20.65 12.26
N GLU A 449 -15.70 20.37 13.57
CA GLU A 449 -15.56 21.35 14.64
C GLU A 449 -14.21 22.07 14.60
N GLU A 450 -13.15 21.40 14.12
CA GLU A 450 -11.86 22.05 13.96
C GLU A 450 -11.88 23.08 12.83
N ALA A 451 -12.67 22.87 11.79
CA ALA A 451 -12.89 23.87 10.75
C ALA A 451 -13.60 25.10 11.29
N GLU A 452 -14.63 24.93 12.14
CA GLU A 452 -15.31 26.04 12.82
C GLU A 452 -14.36 26.82 13.72
N ALA A 453 -13.54 26.13 14.50
CA ALA A 453 -12.56 26.76 15.40
C ALA A 453 -11.51 27.54 14.59
N LYS A 454 -11.01 26.94 13.49
CA LYS A 454 -10.04 27.57 12.61
C LYS A 454 -10.61 28.79 11.88
N ALA A 455 -11.89 28.76 11.48
CA ALA A 455 -12.55 29.90 10.87
C ALA A 455 -12.59 31.10 11.80
N LYS A 456 -12.89 30.89 13.10
CA LYS A 456 -12.88 31.97 14.12
C LYS A 456 -11.51 32.59 14.29
N THR A 457 -10.44 31.80 14.19
CA THR A 457 -9.06 32.31 14.29
C THR A 457 -8.67 33.13 13.05
N LEU A 458 -9.05 32.68 11.85
CA LEU A 458 -8.79 33.39 10.60
C LEU A 458 -9.48 34.76 10.55
N VAL A 459 -10.74 34.86 10.98
CA VAL A 459 -11.48 36.12 11.05
C VAL A 459 -10.84 37.08 12.06
N GLY A 460 -10.39 36.57 13.22
CA GLY A 460 -9.71 37.38 14.24
C GLY A 460 -8.36 37.95 13.80
N ASP A 461 -7.62 37.23 12.94
CA ASP A 461 -6.36 37.71 12.38
C ASP A 461 -6.55 38.74 11.24
N ASP A 462 -7.62 38.61 10.47
CA ASP A 462 -7.97 39.61 9.46
C ASP A 462 -8.45 40.93 10.11
N GLU A 463 -9.17 40.89 11.21
CA GLU A 463 -9.54 42.08 12.01
C GLU A 463 -8.32 42.74 12.66
N LYS A 464 -7.29 41.97 13.06
CA LYS A 464 -6.03 42.51 13.57
C LYS A 464 -5.17 43.15 12.49
N LYS A 465 -5.16 42.61 11.28
CA LYS A 465 -4.47 43.20 10.11
C LYS A 465 -5.18 44.41 9.51
N ALA A 466 -6.49 44.52 9.71
CA ALA A 466 -7.31 45.65 9.22
C ALA A 466 -7.31 46.88 10.16
N LYS A 467 -6.67 46.85 11.35
CA LYS A 467 -6.46 48.05 12.16
C LYS A 467 -5.26 48.83 11.60
N PRO A 468 -5.47 50.05 11.04
CA PRO A 468 -4.34 50.88 10.57
C PRO A 468 -3.54 51.33 11.80
N GLU A 469 -2.21 51.21 11.73
CA GLU A 469 -1.31 51.86 12.68
C GLU A 469 -1.66 53.34 12.72
N ALA A 470 -2.22 53.77 13.84
CA ALA A 470 -2.45 55.17 14.14
C ALA A 470 -1.10 55.87 14.23
N LYS A 471 -0.88 56.78 13.29
CA LYS A 471 0.23 57.72 13.24
C LYS A 471 0.52 58.34 14.60
N ALA A 472 1.66 58.09 15.15
CA ALA A 472 2.31 59.00 16.09
C ALA A 472 3.28 59.83 15.29
N GLY A 473 2.83 61.01 14.97
CA GLY A 473 3.64 62.03 14.33
C GLY A 473 4.31 62.98 15.33
N LYS A 474 5.30 63.65 14.81
CA LYS A 474 6.06 64.82 15.29
C LYS A 474 7.41 64.51 15.96
N GLY A 475 8.43 64.95 15.29
CA GLY A 475 9.14 66.13 15.47
C GLY A 475 10.57 66.09 14.92
N ASP A 476 10.78 67.10 14.14
CA ASP A 476 11.99 67.90 13.96
C ASP A 476 13.09 67.49 12.97
N ALA A 477 13.09 68.30 11.98
CA ALA A 477 14.14 68.52 11.00
C ALA A 477 15.44 69.07 11.59
N LYS A 478 16.59 68.70 11.04
CA LYS A 478 17.61 69.62 10.51
C LYS A 478 18.70 68.87 9.69
N PRO A 479 19.33 69.62 8.78
CA PRO A 479 19.86 69.05 7.55
C PRO A 479 21.37 68.95 7.41
N ALA A 480 21.78 68.29 6.35
CA ALA A 480 23.01 68.38 5.58
C ALA A 480 24.35 67.93 6.18
N THR A 481 25.00 67.01 5.50
CA THR A 481 26.17 67.40 4.69
C THR A 481 26.62 66.26 3.76
N LYS A 482 26.98 66.68 2.55
CA LYS A 482 27.67 65.94 1.48
C LYS A 482 29.09 65.49 1.92
N ALA A 483 29.55 64.40 1.40
CA ALA A 483 30.87 64.19 0.79
C ALA A 483 30.96 62.72 0.35
N GLU A 484 30.98 62.50 -0.96
CA GLU A 484 32.11 62.16 -1.84
C GLU A 484 32.82 60.85 -1.51
N ALA A 485 32.55 59.85 -2.34
CA ALA A 485 33.42 59.35 -3.42
C ALA A 485 34.73 58.64 -3.07
N LYS A 486 34.88 57.47 -3.67
CA LYS A 486 36.08 56.72 -4.11
C LYS A 486 36.41 55.51 -3.24
N LYS A 487 36.37 54.37 -3.72
CA LYS A 487 36.97 53.59 -4.80
C LYS A 487 36.28 52.24 -4.95
#